data_2be8d2413d72cc1469af2dc4b581aa9e
#
_entry.id   2be8d2413d72cc1469af2dc4b581aa9e
#
_cell.length_a   1.000
_cell.length_b   1.000
_cell.length_c   1.000
_cell.angle_alpha   90.00
_cell.angle_beta   90.00
_cell.angle_gamma   90.00
#
_symmetry.space_group_name_H-M   'P 1'
#
loop_
_entity.id
_entity.type
_entity.pdbx_description
1 polymer ?
#
loop_
_entity_poly.entity_id
_entity_poly.type
_entity_poly.pdbx_seq_one_letter_code
_entity_poly.pdbx_strand_id
1 'polypeptide(L)'
;MRLPEDELAALKSASLLRHIPDTDSSLKNFSSNDYLGLSQHPEIKQAYQEAIEKYGAGSTASRLICGTMEPHRNLEETIATAKGTEAALTFSTGYATSVGVITSLLGKGDVVILDKLCHASLIDGARMSEATLRVFPHNRTEKLESLLQTATTKADANSRILVITESIFSMDGDA
;
A
#
# COMPACT_ATOMS: atom_id res chain seq x y z
N MET A 1 -11.74 -32.10 -6.25
CA MET A 1 -10.91 -30.88 -6.51
C MET A 1 -11.86 -29.90 -7.18
N ARG A 2 -11.95 -28.67 -6.66
CA ARG A 2 -12.81 -27.64 -7.26
C ARG A 2 -12.10 -27.08 -8.50
N LEU A 3 -12.77 -27.04 -9.63
CA LEU A 3 -12.17 -26.52 -10.87
C LEU A 3 -12.29 -24.99 -10.93
N PRO A 4 -11.36 -24.30 -11.58
CA PRO A 4 -11.44 -22.83 -11.75
C PRO A 4 -12.74 -22.38 -12.40
N GLU A 5 -13.31 -23.15 -13.33
CA GLU A 5 -14.57 -22.87 -14.00
C GLU A 5 -15.75 -22.85 -13.02
N ASP A 6 -15.77 -23.74 -12.02
CA ASP A 6 -16.81 -23.77 -10.98
C ASP A 6 -16.73 -22.53 -10.09
N GLU A 7 -15.51 -22.07 -9.80
CA GLU A 7 -15.30 -20.85 -9.01
C GLU A 7 -15.71 -19.59 -9.79
N LEU A 8 -15.36 -19.50 -11.06
CA LEU A 8 -15.78 -18.40 -11.93
C LEU A 8 -17.31 -18.36 -12.08
N ALA A 9 -17.96 -19.50 -12.24
CA ALA A 9 -19.41 -19.59 -12.30
C ALA A 9 -20.07 -19.12 -10.98
N ALA A 10 -19.50 -19.51 -9.85
CA ALA A 10 -19.97 -19.06 -8.53
C ALA A 10 -19.81 -17.54 -8.34
N LEU A 11 -18.66 -16.97 -8.74
CA LEU A 11 -18.43 -15.53 -8.71
C LEU A 11 -19.41 -14.77 -9.62
N LYS A 12 -19.65 -15.30 -10.82
CA LYS A 12 -20.61 -14.73 -11.75
C LYS A 12 -22.04 -14.74 -11.20
N SER A 13 -22.49 -15.86 -10.62
CA SER A 13 -23.80 -15.99 -10.02
C SER A 13 -23.99 -15.07 -8.79
N ALA A 14 -22.92 -14.80 -8.06
CA ALA A 14 -22.90 -13.88 -6.93
C ALA A 14 -22.71 -12.41 -7.34
N SER A 15 -22.61 -12.08 -8.63
CA SER A 15 -22.27 -10.72 -9.15
C SER A 15 -20.95 -10.18 -8.63
N LEU A 16 -20.01 -11.06 -8.31
CA LEU A 16 -18.68 -10.72 -7.79
C LEU A 16 -17.56 -10.89 -8.85
N LEU A 17 -17.88 -11.42 -10.01
CA LEU A 17 -16.91 -11.58 -11.09
C LEU A 17 -16.55 -10.20 -11.64
N ARG A 18 -15.26 -9.85 -11.52
CA ARG A 18 -14.73 -8.61 -12.07
C ARG A 18 -14.19 -8.83 -13.48
N HIS A 19 -14.42 -7.85 -14.33
CA HIS A 19 -13.85 -7.78 -15.67
C HIS A 19 -12.90 -6.60 -15.75
N ILE A 20 -11.85 -6.75 -16.54
CA ILE A 20 -11.02 -5.61 -16.94
C ILE A 20 -11.84 -4.83 -17.97
N PRO A 21 -12.23 -3.59 -17.67
CA PRO A 21 -13.04 -2.79 -18.60
C PRO A 21 -12.19 -2.34 -19.78
N ASP A 22 -12.81 -2.27 -20.96
CA ASP A 22 -12.24 -1.55 -22.08
C ASP A 22 -12.27 -0.03 -21.79
N THR A 23 -11.16 0.65 -22.03
CA THR A 23 -11.08 2.09 -21.84
C THR A 23 -11.64 2.81 -23.07
N ASP A 24 -12.69 3.60 -22.89
CA ASP A 24 -13.22 4.51 -23.90
C ASP A 24 -12.61 5.90 -23.67
N SER A 25 -11.70 6.31 -24.56
CA SER A 25 -11.04 7.61 -24.48
C SER A 25 -11.96 8.80 -24.70
N SER A 26 -13.19 8.59 -25.16
CA SER A 26 -14.20 9.64 -25.30
C SER A 26 -14.87 10.01 -23.97
N LEU A 27 -14.78 9.15 -22.98
CA LEU A 27 -15.37 9.34 -21.65
C LEU A 27 -14.45 10.15 -20.74
N LYS A 28 -15.04 10.99 -19.89
CA LYS A 28 -14.31 11.63 -18.79
C LYS A 28 -13.99 10.61 -17.70
N ASN A 29 -12.71 10.45 -17.39
CA ASN A 29 -12.25 9.49 -16.41
C ASN A 29 -12.31 10.07 -14.99
N PHE A 30 -13.24 9.59 -14.18
CA PHE A 30 -13.35 9.92 -12.75
C PHE A 30 -12.79 8.85 -11.81
N SER A 31 -12.24 7.77 -12.38
CA SER A 31 -11.68 6.63 -11.62
C SER A 31 -10.15 6.63 -11.56
N SER A 32 -9.51 7.64 -12.13
CA SER A 32 -8.06 7.77 -12.16
C SER A 32 -7.52 8.31 -10.83
N ASN A 33 -6.34 7.82 -10.43
CA ASN A 33 -5.55 8.41 -9.35
C ASN A 33 -4.70 9.62 -9.80
N ASP A 34 -4.74 9.97 -11.08
CA ASP A 34 -4.06 11.15 -11.64
C ASP A 34 -4.86 12.44 -11.37
N TYR A 35 -5.08 12.76 -10.10
CA TYR A 35 -5.93 13.87 -9.65
C TYR A 35 -5.51 15.25 -10.18
N LEU A 36 -4.23 15.45 -10.47
CA LEU A 36 -3.69 16.70 -10.96
C LEU A 36 -3.38 16.67 -12.47
N GLY A 37 -3.66 15.55 -13.17
CA GLY A 37 -3.37 15.40 -14.59
C GLY A 37 -1.88 15.38 -14.93
N LEU A 38 -1.02 15.06 -13.98
CA LEU A 38 0.43 15.14 -14.09
C LEU A 38 1.00 14.11 -15.08
N SER A 39 0.29 13.01 -15.34
CA SER A 39 0.71 12.02 -16.32
C SER A 39 0.87 12.58 -17.74
N GLN A 40 0.18 13.69 -18.04
CA GLN A 40 0.25 14.36 -19.33
C GLN A 40 1.02 15.68 -19.30
N HIS A 41 1.56 16.08 -18.15
CA HIS A 41 2.28 17.35 -18.01
C HIS A 41 3.54 17.37 -18.87
N PRO A 42 3.74 18.39 -19.73
CA PRO A 42 4.83 18.40 -20.70
C PRO A 42 6.22 18.36 -20.04
N GLU A 43 6.44 19.08 -18.96
CA GLU A 43 7.72 19.10 -18.24
C GLU A 43 8.03 17.73 -17.61
N ILE A 44 7.02 17.03 -17.09
CA ILE A 44 7.21 15.68 -16.54
C ILE A 44 7.58 14.70 -17.64
N LYS A 45 6.89 14.78 -18.80
CA LYS A 45 7.20 13.94 -19.97
C LYS A 45 8.61 14.19 -20.48
N GLN A 46 9.03 15.45 -20.55
CA GLN A 46 10.39 15.82 -20.93
C GLN A 46 11.42 15.28 -19.94
N ALA A 47 11.21 15.44 -18.63
CA ALA A 47 12.11 14.93 -17.61
C ALA A 47 12.25 13.39 -17.69
N TYR A 48 11.15 12.68 -18.02
CA TYR A 48 11.19 11.24 -18.26
C TYR A 48 12.06 10.88 -19.47
N GLN A 49 11.95 11.60 -20.58
CA GLN A 49 12.76 11.37 -21.78
C GLN A 49 14.26 11.60 -21.50
N GLU A 50 14.59 12.70 -20.84
CA GLU A 50 15.97 13.02 -20.44
C GLU A 50 16.54 11.96 -19.48
N ALA A 51 15.72 11.47 -18.55
CA ALA A 51 16.13 10.41 -17.62
C ALA A 51 16.39 9.07 -18.34
N ILE A 52 15.57 8.72 -19.34
CA ILE A 52 15.79 7.51 -20.16
C ILE A 52 17.10 7.61 -20.93
N GLU A 53 17.37 8.74 -21.55
CA GLU A 53 18.63 8.96 -22.28
C GLU A 53 19.85 8.89 -21.35
N LYS A 54 19.75 9.43 -20.14
CA LYS A 54 20.87 9.47 -19.19
C LYS A 54 21.09 8.15 -18.45
N TYR A 55 20.00 7.47 -18.05
CA TYR A 55 20.04 6.34 -17.11
C TYR A 55 19.56 5.03 -17.71
N GLY A 56 18.97 5.04 -18.90
CA GLY A 56 18.31 3.86 -19.50
C GLY A 56 16.88 3.65 -19.02
N ALA A 57 16.27 2.57 -19.48
CA ALA A 57 14.84 2.30 -19.28
C ALA A 57 14.49 1.70 -17.91
N GLY A 58 15.46 1.50 -17.02
CA GLY A 58 15.22 0.97 -15.67
C GLY A 58 16.48 0.56 -14.92
N SER A 59 16.30 0.24 -13.66
CA SER A 59 17.37 -0.16 -12.76
C SER A 59 17.62 -1.67 -12.82
N THR A 60 18.44 -2.17 -13.63
CA THR A 60 18.75 -3.55 -14.01
C THR A 60 18.92 -4.58 -12.88
N ALA A 61 18.75 -4.21 -11.60
CA ALA A 61 18.87 -5.07 -10.44
C ALA A 61 18.01 -4.59 -9.27
N SER A 62 17.91 -5.40 -8.20
CA SER A 62 17.30 -4.97 -6.94
C SER A 62 18.09 -3.82 -6.30
N ARG A 63 17.40 -2.97 -5.56
CA ARG A 63 18.00 -1.79 -4.90
C ARG A 63 19.13 -2.15 -3.94
N LEU A 64 19.03 -3.28 -3.26
CA LEU A 64 20.01 -3.72 -2.28
C LEU A 64 21.32 -4.19 -2.93
N ILE A 65 21.29 -4.60 -4.20
CA ILE A 65 22.48 -5.07 -4.92
C ILE A 65 23.13 -3.91 -5.66
N CYS A 66 22.66 -3.60 -6.88
CA CYS A 66 23.20 -2.51 -7.71
C CYS A 66 22.12 -1.68 -8.41
N GLY A 67 20.84 -1.90 -8.06
CA GLY A 67 19.70 -1.18 -8.68
C GLY A 67 19.39 0.16 -8.03
N THR A 68 20.12 0.61 -7.00
CA THR A 68 19.96 1.96 -6.45
C THR A 68 20.76 2.95 -7.27
N MET A 69 20.05 3.74 -8.08
CA MET A 69 20.59 4.74 -8.98
C MET A 69 20.45 6.14 -8.38
N GLU A 70 21.13 7.13 -9.00
CA GLU A 70 21.04 8.55 -8.62
C GLU A 70 19.59 9.07 -8.52
N PRO A 71 18.69 8.80 -9.49
CA PRO A 71 17.29 9.25 -9.38
C PRO A 71 16.54 8.74 -8.14
N HIS A 72 16.83 7.54 -7.66
CA HIS A 72 16.20 7.02 -6.44
C HIS A 72 16.62 7.85 -5.21
N ARG A 73 17.91 8.14 -5.08
CA ARG A 73 18.43 8.93 -3.95
C ARG A 73 17.89 10.35 -3.97
N ASN A 74 17.93 11.00 -5.12
CA ASN A 74 17.41 12.37 -5.27
C ASN A 74 15.92 12.45 -4.96
N LEU A 75 15.13 11.45 -5.37
CA LEU A 75 13.71 11.38 -5.05
C LEU A 75 13.49 11.22 -3.54
N GLU A 76 14.21 10.31 -2.92
CA GLU A 76 14.10 10.05 -1.47
C GLU A 76 14.52 11.27 -0.63
N GLU A 77 15.60 11.94 -0.98
CA GLU A 77 16.03 13.19 -0.35
C GLU A 77 15.00 14.31 -0.52
N THR A 78 14.44 14.43 -1.73
CA THR A 78 13.40 15.43 -2.02
C THR A 78 12.14 15.18 -1.20
N ILE A 79 11.70 13.92 -1.11
CA ILE A 79 10.51 13.52 -0.32
C ILE A 79 10.79 13.76 1.17
N ALA A 80 11.95 13.34 1.69
CA ALA A 80 12.31 13.55 3.08
C ALA A 80 12.29 15.03 3.44
N THR A 81 12.88 15.87 2.60
CA THR A 81 12.87 17.34 2.77
C THR A 81 11.44 17.90 2.76
N ALA A 82 10.64 17.53 1.78
CA ALA A 82 9.25 18.00 1.63
C ALA A 82 8.34 17.57 2.79
N LYS A 83 8.61 16.41 3.38
CA LYS A 83 7.85 15.87 4.53
C LYS A 83 8.42 16.26 5.88
N GLY A 84 9.61 16.86 5.93
CA GLY A 84 10.29 17.21 7.20
C GLY A 84 10.70 15.97 7.98
N THR A 85 11.04 14.86 7.31
CA THR A 85 11.49 13.61 7.91
C THR A 85 13.00 13.44 7.75
N GLU A 86 13.62 12.64 8.62
CA GLU A 86 15.05 12.34 8.55
C GLU A 86 15.43 11.58 7.27
N ALA A 87 14.55 10.70 6.81
CA ALA A 87 14.75 9.91 5.60
C ALA A 87 13.41 9.54 4.95
N ALA A 88 13.47 9.13 3.69
CA ALA A 88 12.37 8.51 2.96
C ALA A 88 12.87 7.27 2.22
N LEU A 89 11.97 6.33 1.97
CA LEU A 89 12.23 5.14 1.16
C LEU A 89 11.12 4.96 0.14
N THR A 90 11.49 4.78 -1.12
CA THR A 90 10.55 4.57 -2.22
C THR A 90 10.43 3.11 -2.59
N PHE A 91 9.22 2.69 -2.95
CA PHE A 91 8.88 1.34 -3.41
C PHE A 91 8.25 1.41 -4.79
N SER A 92 8.27 0.29 -5.51
CA SER A 92 7.71 0.20 -6.86
C SER A 92 6.18 0.32 -6.91
N THR A 93 5.50 -0.04 -5.83
CA THR A 93 4.03 0.03 -5.71
C THR A 93 3.61 0.26 -4.26
N GLY A 94 2.39 0.80 -4.04
CA GLY A 94 1.80 0.89 -2.71
C GLY A 94 1.61 -0.47 -2.03
N TYR A 95 1.31 -1.52 -2.81
CA TYR A 95 1.23 -2.89 -2.28
C TYR A 95 2.58 -3.33 -1.69
N ALA A 96 3.66 -3.16 -2.45
CA ALA A 96 5.01 -3.50 -1.98
C ALA A 96 5.41 -2.67 -0.75
N THR A 97 4.99 -1.40 -0.69
CA THR A 97 5.19 -0.53 0.48
C THR A 97 4.51 -1.11 1.72
N SER A 98 3.20 -1.39 1.63
CA SER A 98 2.43 -1.92 2.76
C SER A 98 3.01 -3.22 3.29
N VAL A 99 3.26 -4.19 2.41
CA VAL A 99 3.83 -5.48 2.79
C VAL A 99 5.24 -5.30 3.35
N GLY A 100 6.12 -4.58 2.65
CA GLY A 100 7.50 -4.39 3.05
C GLY A 100 7.64 -3.68 4.40
N VAL A 101 6.88 -2.61 4.64
CA VAL A 101 6.93 -1.85 5.90
C VAL A 101 6.38 -2.69 7.05
N ILE A 102 5.20 -3.28 6.91
CA ILE A 102 4.57 -4.02 8.01
C ILE A 102 5.40 -5.23 8.41
N THR A 103 5.88 -6.02 7.44
CA THR A 103 6.69 -7.21 7.73
C THR A 103 8.10 -6.89 8.26
N SER A 104 8.62 -5.69 8.00
CA SER A 104 9.89 -5.24 8.58
C SER A 104 9.76 -4.75 10.01
N LEU A 105 8.59 -4.22 10.39
CA LEU A 105 8.33 -3.66 11.70
C LEU A 105 7.82 -4.69 12.69
N LEU A 106 7.10 -5.72 12.24
CA LEU A 106 6.42 -6.69 13.07
C LEU A 106 6.85 -8.13 12.76
N GLY A 107 6.76 -8.97 13.80
CA GLY A 107 7.01 -10.40 13.72
C GLY A 107 6.19 -11.18 14.75
N LYS A 108 6.54 -12.44 14.90
CA LYS A 108 5.91 -13.33 15.87
C LYS A 108 6.10 -12.79 17.31
N GLY A 109 5.00 -12.64 18.03
CA GLY A 109 4.98 -12.06 19.39
C GLY A 109 4.51 -10.60 19.41
N ASP A 110 4.50 -9.92 18.27
CA ASP A 110 3.95 -8.56 18.13
C ASP A 110 2.43 -8.59 17.91
N VAL A 111 1.80 -7.43 17.99
CA VAL A 111 0.36 -7.24 17.76
C VAL A 111 0.15 -6.20 16.67
N VAL A 112 -0.71 -6.51 15.71
CA VAL A 112 -1.21 -5.55 14.73
C VAL A 112 -2.72 -5.38 14.89
N ILE A 113 -3.18 -4.14 15.01
CA ILE A 113 -4.59 -3.78 15.15
C ILE A 113 -4.95 -2.94 13.93
N LEU A 114 -5.89 -3.41 13.10
CA LEU A 114 -6.24 -2.70 11.88
C LEU A 114 -7.74 -2.44 11.77
N ASP A 115 -8.09 -1.37 11.09
CA ASP A 115 -9.47 -1.07 10.72
C ASP A 115 -9.98 -2.10 9.70
N LYS A 116 -11.26 -2.49 9.85
CA LYS A 116 -11.89 -3.52 9.01
C LYS A 116 -11.90 -3.17 7.52
N LEU A 117 -11.92 -1.89 7.16
CA LEU A 117 -12.00 -1.42 5.78
C LEU A 117 -10.64 -1.03 5.19
N CYS A 118 -9.53 -1.26 5.91
CA CYS A 118 -8.20 -1.04 5.36
C CYS A 118 -8.00 -1.75 4.02
N HIS A 119 -7.21 -1.12 3.16
CA HIS A 119 -6.85 -1.66 1.85
C HIS A 119 -6.26 -3.08 1.97
N ALA A 120 -6.55 -3.94 1.00
CA ALA A 120 -6.12 -5.34 0.98
C ALA A 120 -4.60 -5.52 1.20
N SER A 121 -3.77 -4.61 0.68
CA SER A 121 -2.31 -4.66 0.88
C SER A 121 -1.89 -4.53 2.35
N LEU A 122 -2.61 -3.75 3.16
CA LEU A 122 -2.36 -3.59 4.59
C LEU A 122 -2.76 -4.87 5.36
N ILE A 123 -3.89 -5.48 4.95
CA ILE A 123 -4.34 -6.75 5.50
C ILE A 123 -3.34 -7.87 5.18
N ASP A 124 -2.85 -7.92 3.95
CA ASP A 124 -1.88 -8.92 3.52
C ASP A 124 -0.55 -8.73 4.24
N GLY A 125 -0.04 -7.50 4.34
CA GLY A 125 1.15 -7.18 5.13
C GLY A 125 1.01 -7.60 6.60
N ALA A 126 -0.15 -7.32 7.22
CA ALA A 126 -0.44 -7.72 8.59
C ALA A 126 -0.43 -9.25 8.77
N ARG A 127 -1.02 -9.99 7.83
CA ARG A 127 -1.00 -11.47 7.85
C ARG A 127 0.39 -12.04 7.64
N MET A 128 1.16 -11.48 6.71
CA MET A 128 2.51 -11.93 6.39
C MET A 128 3.53 -11.63 7.49
N SER A 129 3.27 -10.66 8.37
CA SER A 129 4.15 -10.32 9.49
C SER A 129 4.22 -11.39 10.59
N GLU A 130 3.30 -12.37 10.59
CA GLU A 130 3.12 -13.36 11.67
C GLU A 130 2.73 -12.76 13.03
N ALA A 131 2.51 -11.46 13.12
CA ALA A 131 2.02 -10.79 14.31
C ALA A 131 0.58 -11.21 14.66
N THR A 132 0.19 -11.06 15.88
CA THR A 132 -1.19 -11.32 16.32
C THR A 132 -2.13 -10.27 15.74
N LEU A 133 -2.89 -10.65 14.70
CA LEU A 133 -3.84 -9.75 14.04
C LEU A 133 -5.11 -9.56 14.88
N ARG A 134 -5.50 -8.30 15.07
CA ARG A 134 -6.77 -7.85 15.64
C ARG A 134 -7.43 -6.86 14.68
N VAL A 135 -8.74 -6.96 14.53
CA VAL A 135 -9.52 -6.09 13.63
C VAL A 135 -10.58 -5.39 14.45
N PHE A 136 -10.69 -4.06 14.28
CA PHE A 136 -11.80 -3.30 14.85
C PHE A 136 -12.77 -2.87 13.75
N PRO A 137 -14.07 -2.76 14.10
CA PRO A 137 -15.07 -2.25 13.16
C PRO A 137 -14.73 -0.81 12.75
N HIS A 138 -14.98 -0.49 11.48
CA HIS A 138 -14.66 0.80 10.89
C HIS A 138 -15.16 1.97 11.74
N ASN A 139 -14.28 2.94 11.97
CA ASN A 139 -14.53 4.17 12.75
C ASN A 139 -15.05 3.93 14.20
N ARG A 140 -14.79 2.74 14.79
CA ARG A 140 -15.17 2.45 16.19
C ARG A 140 -13.96 2.60 17.11
N THR A 141 -13.71 3.84 17.50
CA THR A 141 -12.58 4.21 18.37
C THR A 141 -12.62 3.57 19.74
N GLU A 142 -13.82 3.36 20.31
CA GLU A 142 -13.98 2.68 21.63
C GLU A 142 -13.52 1.21 21.54
N LYS A 143 -13.74 0.57 20.38
CA LYS A 143 -13.27 -0.80 20.15
C LYS A 143 -11.77 -0.84 19.96
N LEU A 144 -11.21 0.12 19.24
CA LEU A 144 -9.75 0.27 19.09
C LEU A 144 -9.09 0.45 20.45
N GLU A 145 -9.62 1.35 21.29
CA GLU A 145 -9.11 1.57 22.64
C GLU A 145 -9.12 0.28 23.50
N SER A 146 -10.23 -0.45 23.49
CA SER A 146 -10.35 -1.74 24.20
C SER A 146 -9.32 -2.78 23.71
N LEU A 147 -9.04 -2.83 22.39
CA LEU A 147 -8.04 -3.73 21.82
C LEU A 147 -6.62 -3.29 22.20
N LEU A 148 -6.33 -1.99 22.19
CA LEU A 148 -5.06 -1.43 22.63
C LEU A 148 -4.79 -1.74 24.11
N GLN A 149 -5.75 -1.52 24.99
CA GLN A 149 -5.64 -1.84 26.41
C GLN A 149 -5.35 -3.35 26.62
N THR A 150 -6.08 -4.21 25.87
CA THR A 150 -5.86 -5.65 25.93
C THR A 150 -4.47 -6.05 25.42
N ALA A 151 -4.02 -5.45 24.31
CA ALA A 151 -2.72 -5.72 23.74
C ALA A 151 -1.60 -5.27 24.69
N THR A 152 -1.69 -4.06 25.23
CA THR A 152 -0.70 -3.51 26.17
C THR A 152 -0.59 -4.35 27.44
N THR A 153 -1.72 -4.85 27.97
CA THR A 153 -1.72 -5.70 29.19
C THR A 153 -1.09 -7.07 28.95
N LYS A 154 -1.16 -7.59 27.73
CA LYS A 154 -0.67 -8.94 27.37
C LYS A 154 0.69 -8.93 26.66
N ALA A 155 1.16 -7.77 26.26
CA ALA A 155 2.43 -7.61 25.55
C ALA A 155 3.61 -7.90 26.50
N ASP A 156 4.58 -8.64 26.00
CA ASP A 156 5.88 -8.75 26.66
C ASP A 156 6.65 -7.44 26.50
N ALA A 157 7.67 -7.23 27.33
CA ALA A 157 8.45 -5.99 27.37
C ALA A 157 9.08 -5.61 25.99
N ASN A 158 9.25 -6.57 25.10
CA ASN A 158 9.82 -6.38 23.76
C ASN A 158 8.78 -6.42 22.64
N SER A 159 7.51 -6.69 22.94
CA SER A 159 6.45 -6.76 21.91
C SER A 159 6.09 -5.38 21.40
N ARG A 160 5.94 -5.28 20.07
CA ARG A 160 5.46 -4.07 19.41
C ARG A 160 3.97 -4.14 19.17
N ILE A 161 3.30 -3.00 19.26
CA ILE A 161 1.89 -2.86 18.93
C ILE A 161 1.80 -1.83 17.80
N LEU A 162 1.31 -2.25 16.64
CA LEU A 162 1.09 -1.38 15.50
C LEU A 162 -0.41 -1.22 15.24
N VAL A 163 -0.87 0.04 15.15
CA VAL A 163 -2.22 0.37 14.69
C VAL A 163 -2.15 0.80 13.24
N ILE A 164 -3.03 0.26 12.41
CA ILE A 164 -3.12 0.55 10.99
C ILE A 164 -4.52 1.09 10.67
N THR A 165 -4.56 2.26 10.06
CA THR A 165 -5.76 2.90 9.51
C THR A 165 -5.42 3.69 8.25
N GLU A 166 -6.42 4.23 7.58
CA GLU A 166 -6.25 5.09 6.40
C GLU A 166 -6.87 6.46 6.66
N SER A 167 -6.32 7.49 6.05
CA SER A 167 -6.87 8.86 6.15
C SER A 167 -8.08 9.07 5.25
N ILE A 168 -8.17 8.31 4.16
CA ILE A 168 -9.31 8.27 3.25
C ILE A 168 -9.47 6.82 2.80
N PHE A 169 -10.61 6.23 3.08
CA PHE A 169 -10.91 4.85 2.70
C PHE A 169 -11.41 4.79 1.26
N SER A 170 -10.80 3.94 0.43
CA SER A 170 -11.01 3.93 -1.02
C SER A 170 -12.40 3.50 -1.47
N MET A 171 -13.13 2.75 -0.64
CA MET A 171 -14.47 2.25 -1.01
C MET A 171 -15.58 3.23 -0.68
N ASP A 172 -15.53 3.86 0.49
CA ASP A 172 -16.59 4.71 1.00
C ASP A 172 -16.23 6.20 0.89
N GLY A 173 -14.94 6.53 0.72
CA GLY A 173 -14.44 7.89 0.58
C GLY A 173 -14.51 8.69 1.89
N ASP A 174 -14.71 8.02 3.00
CA ASP A 174 -14.73 8.62 4.34
C ASP A 174 -13.34 8.55 5.01
N ALA A 175 -13.21 9.21 6.16
CA ALA A 175 -11.97 9.38 6.92
C ALA A 175 -12.13 8.91 8.37
#